data_fc5eb923e6f9f72c24957a6b2a01123c
#
_entry.id   fc5eb923e6f9f72c24957a6b2a01123c
#
_cell.length_a   1.000
_cell.length_b   1.000
_cell.length_c   1.000
_cell.angle_alpha   90.00
_cell.angle_beta   90.00
_cell.angle_gamma   90.00
#
_symmetry.space_group_name_H-M   'P 1'
#
loop_
_entity.id
_entity.type
_entity.pdbx_description
1 polymer ?
#
loop_
_entity_poly.entity_id
_entity_poly.type
_entity_poly.pdbx_seq_one_letter_code
_entity_poly.pdbx_strand_id
1 'polypeptide(L)'
;MYLARVIGNATSTVKHRSLTGWRMLVVAPIEAERSDPLLAIDSLGAGVGDMVVISNDGKGARDLVGDEQSPARWTILGIVDDETQTTL
;
A
#
# COMPACT_ATOMS: atom_id res chain seq x y z
N MET A 1 -2.16 10.60 5.24
CA MET A 1 -1.29 10.08 4.18
C MET A 1 0.13 10.02 4.68
N TYR A 2 0.84 9.01 4.26
CA TYR A 2 2.19 8.77 4.74
C TYR A 2 3.06 8.33 3.58
N LEU A 3 4.34 8.62 3.67
CA LEU A 3 5.32 8.08 2.74
C LEU A 3 5.83 6.76 3.28
N ALA A 4 6.02 5.81 2.38
CA ALA A 4 6.50 4.49 2.76
C ALA A 4 7.32 3.91 1.61
N ARG A 5 8.16 2.93 1.93
CA ARG A 5 8.92 2.22 0.92
C ARG A 5 8.44 0.79 0.84
N VAL A 6 8.25 0.31 -0.36
CA VAL A 6 7.84 -1.08 -0.56
C VAL A 6 9.05 -1.97 -0.29
N ILE A 7 8.89 -2.88 0.66
CA ILE A 7 10.01 -3.76 1.05
C ILE A 7 9.72 -5.22 0.74
N GLY A 8 8.52 -5.55 0.31
CA GLY A 8 8.22 -6.93 -0.04
C GLY A 8 6.83 -7.08 -0.58
N ASN A 9 6.53 -8.28 -1.05
CA ASN A 9 5.21 -8.65 -1.50
C ASN A 9 4.59 -9.60 -0.49
N ALA A 10 3.31 -9.39 -0.20
CA ALA A 10 2.57 -10.34 0.61
C ALA A 10 1.96 -11.36 -0.34
N THR A 11 2.17 -12.63 -0.05
CA THR A 11 1.59 -13.65 -0.87
C THR A 11 0.45 -14.30 -0.11
N SER A 12 0.06 -15.43 -0.47
CA SER A 12 -1.23 -16.06 -0.27
C SER A 12 -1.63 -16.39 1.16
N THR A 13 -1.00 -15.82 2.16
CA THR A 13 -1.44 -16.04 3.53
C THR A 13 -2.65 -15.22 3.90
N VAL A 14 -3.02 -14.25 3.07
CA VAL A 14 -4.21 -13.44 3.32
C VAL A 14 -5.42 -14.29 2.99
N LYS A 15 -6.36 -14.39 3.95
CA LYS A 15 -7.44 -15.35 3.84
C LYS A 15 -8.80 -14.74 3.56
N HIS A 16 -8.99 -13.45 3.78
CA HIS A 16 -10.31 -12.87 3.61
C HIS A 16 -10.66 -12.81 2.12
N ARG A 17 -11.89 -13.18 1.79
CA ARG A 17 -12.30 -13.29 0.39
C ARG A 17 -12.20 -11.97 -0.35
N SER A 18 -12.36 -10.84 0.36
CA SER A 18 -12.32 -9.54 -0.30
C SER A 18 -10.94 -9.22 -0.83
N LEU A 19 -9.91 -9.92 -0.35
CA LEU A 19 -8.54 -9.63 -0.74
C LEU A 19 -8.05 -10.60 -1.81
N THR A 20 -8.89 -11.55 -2.20
CA THR A 20 -8.53 -12.51 -3.24
C THR A 20 -8.29 -11.77 -4.54
N GLY A 21 -7.14 -12.01 -5.14
CA GLY A 21 -6.80 -11.37 -6.40
C GLY A 21 -6.22 -9.97 -6.25
N TRP A 22 -6.28 -9.39 -5.07
CA TRP A 22 -5.68 -8.09 -4.86
C TRP A 22 -4.21 -8.23 -4.52
N ARG A 23 -3.45 -7.32 -5.08
CA ARG A 23 -2.02 -7.29 -4.82
C ARG A 23 -1.78 -6.61 -3.49
N MET A 24 -1.03 -7.27 -2.63
CA MET A 24 -0.70 -6.74 -1.32
C MET A 24 0.79 -6.53 -1.23
N LEU A 25 1.19 -5.39 -0.75
CA LEU A 25 2.60 -5.07 -0.59
C LEU A 25 2.91 -4.83 0.88
N VAL A 26 4.12 -5.22 1.26
CA VAL A 26 4.64 -4.88 2.57
C VAL A 26 5.39 -3.58 2.42
N VAL A 27 4.99 -2.59 3.21
CA VAL A 27 5.60 -1.25 3.11
C VAL A 27 6.10 -0.84 4.49
N ALA A 28 7.17 -0.08 4.49
CA ALA A 28 7.76 0.45 5.72
C ALA A 28 7.59 1.96 5.71
N PRO A 29 6.86 2.53 6.69
CA PRO A 29 6.72 3.98 6.75
C PRO A 29 8.08 4.64 6.90
N ILE A 30 8.28 5.72 6.18
CA ILE A 30 9.58 6.37 6.14
C ILE A 30 9.73 7.40 7.24
N GLU A 31 8.65 8.13 7.48
CA GLU A 31 8.74 9.27 8.39
C GLU A 31 8.33 8.96 9.80
N ALA A 32 7.77 7.78 10.03
CA ALA A 32 7.34 7.41 11.37
C ALA A 32 8.54 6.99 12.19
N GLU A 33 8.53 7.36 13.46
CA GLU A 33 9.56 6.88 14.36
C GLU A 33 9.50 5.38 14.49
N ARG A 34 8.31 4.84 14.41
CA ARG A 34 8.13 3.41 14.38
C ARG A 34 8.18 2.98 12.93
N SER A 35 8.90 1.93 12.71
CA SER A 35 9.04 1.44 11.35
C SER A 35 8.45 0.07 11.19
N ASP A 36 7.42 -0.24 11.96
CA ASP A 36 6.72 -1.51 11.81
C ASP A 36 6.16 -1.59 10.40
N PRO A 37 6.39 -2.69 9.71
CA PRO A 37 5.86 -2.84 8.36
C PRO A 37 4.34 -2.90 8.38
N LEU A 38 3.74 -2.45 7.28
CA LEU A 38 2.30 -2.46 7.09
C LEU A 38 1.99 -3.20 5.81
N LEU A 39 0.78 -3.76 5.74
CA LEU A 39 0.28 -4.34 4.51
C LEU A 39 -0.61 -3.32 3.83
N ALA A 40 -0.34 -3.06 2.57
CA ALA A 40 -1.11 -2.09 1.80
C ALA A 40 -1.61 -2.73 0.51
N ILE A 41 -2.83 -2.40 0.14
CA ILE A 41 -3.42 -2.87 -1.11
C ILE A 41 -2.90 -1.99 -2.23
N ASP A 42 -2.44 -2.63 -3.30
CA ASP A 42 -1.87 -1.93 -4.43
C ASP A 42 -2.72 -2.13 -5.67
N SER A 43 -3.21 -1.03 -6.24
CA SER A 43 -3.90 -1.05 -7.52
C SER A 43 -3.12 -0.30 -8.59
N LEU A 44 -1.90 0.12 -8.28
CA LEU A 44 -1.14 0.99 -9.17
C LEU A 44 0.07 0.32 -9.81
N GLY A 45 0.48 -0.82 -9.28
CA GLY A 45 1.62 -1.51 -9.84
C GLY A 45 2.95 -1.15 -9.22
N ALA A 46 2.96 -0.78 -7.94
CA ALA A 46 4.22 -0.48 -7.26
C ALA A 46 5.04 -1.75 -7.09
N GLY A 47 6.34 -1.60 -7.00
CA GLY A 47 7.25 -2.72 -6.82
C GLY A 47 8.20 -2.49 -5.66
N VAL A 48 8.91 -3.56 -5.30
CA VAL A 48 9.87 -3.49 -4.20
C VAL A 48 10.92 -2.44 -4.53
N GLY A 49 11.16 -1.58 -3.56
CA GLY A 49 12.10 -0.46 -3.72
C GLY A 49 11.42 0.85 -4.04
N ASP A 50 10.16 0.81 -4.48
CA ASP A 50 9.46 2.05 -4.80
C ASP A 50 9.10 2.80 -3.54
N MET A 51 9.09 4.11 -3.63
CA MET A 51 8.54 4.97 -2.60
C MET A 51 7.10 5.26 -2.96
N VAL A 52 6.22 5.12 -1.99
CA VAL A 52 4.78 5.23 -2.24
C VAL A 52 4.15 6.13 -1.19
N VAL A 53 3.01 6.69 -1.56
CA VAL A 53 2.15 7.41 -0.62
C VAL A 53 1.04 6.45 -0.24
N ILE A 54 0.85 6.25 1.04
CA ILE A 54 -0.18 5.33 1.53
C ILE A 54 -1.20 6.09 2.36
N SER A 55 -2.40 5.53 2.41
CA SER A 55 -3.49 6.07 3.21
C SER A 55 -4.01 5.00 4.14
N ASN A 56 -4.36 5.39 5.35
CA ASN A 56 -4.98 4.47 6.30
C ASN A 56 -6.48 4.66 6.38
N ASP A 57 -7.10 5.15 5.33
CA ASP A 57 -8.54 5.35 5.29
C ASP A 57 -9.20 3.98 5.08
N GLY A 58 -9.67 3.37 6.17
CA GLY A 58 -10.26 2.05 6.10
C GLY A 58 -11.51 2.02 5.24
N LYS A 59 -12.30 3.10 5.24
CA LYS A 59 -13.48 3.13 4.38
C LYS A 59 -13.05 3.16 2.91
N GLY A 60 -12.06 3.96 2.57
CA GLY A 60 -11.56 4.00 1.21
C GLY A 60 -10.99 2.65 0.78
N ALA A 61 -10.30 1.97 1.68
CA ALA A 61 -9.75 0.66 1.36
C ALA A 61 -10.87 -0.34 1.11
N ARG A 62 -11.92 -0.32 1.93
CA ARG A 62 -13.05 -1.22 1.74
C ARG A 62 -13.80 -0.91 0.44
N ASP A 63 -13.92 0.38 0.13
CA ASP A 63 -14.55 0.77 -1.13
C ASP A 63 -13.74 0.28 -2.32
N LEU A 64 -12.43 0.34 -2.22
CA LEU A 64 -11.56 -0.10 -3.30
C LEU A 64 -11.75 -1.58 -3.59
N VAL A 65 -11.80 -2.41 -2.55
CA VAL A 65 -11.98 -3.85 -2.75
C VAL A 65 -13.44 -4.25 -2.93
N GLY A 66 -14.36 -3.32 -2.71
CA GLY A 66 -15.77 -3.58 -2.96
C GLY A 66 -16.45 -4.43 -1.92
N ASP A 67 -15.97 -4.43 -0.69
CA ASP A 67 -16.55 -5.28 0.36
C ASP A 67 -16.48 -4.55 1.69
N GLU A 68 -17.66 -4.22 2.24
CA GLU A 68 -17.73 -3.48 3.49
C GLU A 68 -17.21 -4.28 4.69
N GLN A 69 -17.11 -5.59 4.54
CA GLN A 69 -16.62 -6.44 5.63
C GLN A 69 -15.12 -6.68 5.53
N SER A 70 -14.46 -6.06 4.57
CA SER A 70 -13.04 -6.31 4.36
C SER A 70 -12.21 -5.78 5.51
N PRO A 71 -11.17 -6.52 5.92
CA PRO A 71 -10.22 -6.01 6.90
C PRO A 71 -9.22 -5.02 6.30
N ALA A 72 -9.37 -4.68 5.03
CA ALA A 72 -8.45 -3.77 4.36
C ALA A 72 -8.44 -2.42 5.05
N ARG A 73 -7.25 -1.85 5.20
CA ARG A 73 -7.11 -0.56 5.85
C ARG A 73 -6.19 0.37 5.08
N TRP A 74 -5.05 -0.14 4.65
CA TRP A 74 -4.06 0.69 3.99
C TRP A 74 -4.12 0.49 2.49
N THR A 75 -4.01 1.59 1.74
CA THR A 75 -3.98 1.53 0.30
C THR A 75 -2.84 2.39 -0.21
N ILE A 76 -2.33 2.03 -1.38
CA ILE A 76 -1.31 2.82 -2.03
C ILE A 76 -2.00 3.84 -2.93
N LEU A 77 -1.80 5.10 -2.62
CA LEU A 77 -2.43 6.19 -3.35
C LEU A 77 -1.60 6.66 -4.53
N GLY A 78 -0.30 6.49 -4.45
CA GLY A 78 0.56 6.98 -5.51
C GLY A 78 1.94 6.41 -5.38
N ILE A 79 2.66 6.38 -6.49
CA ILE A 79 4.06 5.98 -6.54
C ILE A 79 4.86 7.24 -6.77
N VAL A 80 5.82 7.48 -5.89
CA VAL A 80 6.64 8.68 -6.00
C VAL A 80 7.72 8.41 -7.00
N ASP A 81 7.69 9.14 -8.09
CA ASP A 81 8.77 9.04 -9.05
C ASP A 81 9.95 9.80 -8.54
N ASP A 82 11.09 9.25 -8.80
CA ASP A 82 12.31 9.91 -8.47
C ASP A 82 12.71 10.84 -9.61
N GLU A 83 11.71 11.56 -10.08
CA GLU A 83 11.88 12.35 -11.27
C GLU A 83 12.10 13.80 -10.97
N THR A 84 12.31 14.08 -9.75
CA THR A 84 12.56 15.46 -9.36
C THR A 84 13.71 16.01 -10.11
N GLN A 85 14.62 15.16 -10.44
CA GLN A 85 15.76 15.60 -11.20
C GLN A 85 15.38 15.99 -12.59
N THR A 86 14.23 15.66 -12.99
CA THR A 86 13.83 16.04 -14.29
C THR A 86 13.25 17.39 -14.31
N THR A 87 13.19 17.98 -13.44
CA THR A 87 12.51 19.10 -13.49
C THR A 87 12.89 20.03 -14.21
N LEU A 88 12.77 19.70 -14.47
CA LEU A 88 12.79 20.42 -15.18
C LEU A 88 12.87 21.27 -15.40
#